data_4e29ba0de38a9471a29608555159f170
#
_entry.id   4e29ba0de38a9471a29608555159f170
#
_cell.length_a   1.000
_cell.length_b   1.000
_cell.length_c   1.000
_cell.angle_alpha   90.00
_cell.angle_beta   90.00
_cell.angle_gamma   90.00
#
_symmetry.space_group_name_H-M   'P 1'
#
loop_
_entity.id
_entity.type
_entity.pdbx_description
1 polymer ?
#
loop_
_entity_poly.entity_id
_entity_poly.type
_entity_poly.pdbx_seq_one_letter_code
_entity_poly.pdbx_strand_id
1 'polypeptide(L)'
;MNYKIALLKGDGIGPEIVDEAVKVLDKIGEKFGHKFEYTQGYLGGESIDKYGVPYSRETAKICKESDSILLGSVGGPKWDNVEPDKRPEKGLLAIRKDLGVYTNLRPAVLFKQLKSASPLKDEIIGEGLDVMIVRELTGGIYFGPREYSDEKAVDTLPYTKGEIERIAKKAFEIAKLRGKKITSVDKHNVLDTSKLWRKTVNELAKDYPEVEVSHMYVDNAAMQLIANPRQFDVILTDNMFGDILSDEASMLTGSLGMLPSASLGDGKVGLYEPSHGSAPDIAGQNIANPIATILSAAMMLRYAFNLTKEADAIEKAIEEVLEDGFRTADIYTDGMKKVGTAEMGTEIANRI
;
A
#
# COMPACT_ATOMS: atom_id res chain seq x y z
N MET A 1 9.50 -22.28 10.49
CA MET A 1 10.41 -21.16 10.77
C MET A 1 9.72 -20.21 11.74
N ASN A 2 10.47 -19.39 12.49
CA ASN A 2 9.88 -18.40 13.39
C ASN A 2 10.12 -17.00 12.83
N TYR A 3 9.09 -16.17 12.87
CA TYR A 3 9.12 -14.78 12.38
C TYR A 3 8.55 -13.85 13.44
N LYS A 4 9.20 -12.73 13.70
CA LYS A 4 8.75 -11.69 14.63
C LYS A 4 8.10 -10.57 13.86
N ILE A 5 6.85 -10.28 14.19
CA ILE A 5 6.05 -9.25 13.52
C ILE A 5 5.66 -8.18 14.53
N ALA A 6 6.03 -6.92 14.27
CA ALA A 6 5.46 -5.81 15.00
C ALA A 6 4.05 -5.54 14.50
N LEU A 7 3.06 -5.53 15.41
CA LEU A 7 1.69 -5.16 15.11
C LEU A 7 1.44 -3.73 15.56
N LEU A 8 1.15 -2.87 14.61
CA LEU A 8 0.75 -1.48 14.82
C LEU A 8 -0.72 -1.34 14.40
N LYS A 9 -1.66 -1.63 15.30
CA LYS A 9 -3.08 -1.62 14.96
C LYS A 9 -3.56 -0.23 14.52
N GLY A 10 -3.03 0.84 15.16
CA GLY A 10 -3.32 2.21 14.83
C GLY A 10 -4.74 2.64 15.19
N ASP A 11 -5.35 3.47 14.34
CA ASP A 11 -6.56 4.23 14.63
C ASP A 11 -7.78 3.74 13.84
N GLY A 12 -8.98 4.13 14.26
CA GLY A 12 -10.23 3.89 13.55
C GLY A 12 -10.53 2.40 13.34
N ILE A 13 -10.68 1.98 12.08
CA ILE A 13 -10.91 0.57 11.72
C ILE A 13 -9.65 -0.30 11.85
N GLY A 14 -8.47 0.29 12.06
CA GLY A 14 -7.18 -0.41 12.11
C GLY A 14 -7.17 -1.65 13.02
N PRO A 15 -7.62 -1.56 14.28
CA PRO A 15 -7.66 -2.71 15.18
C PRO A 15 -8.46 -3.90 14.63
N GLU A 16 -9.65 -3.67 14.11
CA GLU A 16 -10.53 -4.76 13.64
C GLU A 16 -10.00 -5.43 12.35
N ILE A 17 -9.42 -4.67 11.41
CA ILE A 17 -8.87 -5.25 10.17
C ILE A 17 -7.53 -5.98 10.39
N VAL A 18 -6.70 -5.51 11.35
CA VAL A 18 -5.45 -6.20 11.72
C VAL A 18 -5.73 -7.50 12.45
N ASP A 19 -6.75 -7.56 13.30
CA ASP A 19 -7.12 -8.81 13.99
C ASP A 19 -7.53 -9.89 12.99
N GLU A 20 -8.21 -9.54 11.91
CA GLU A 20 -8.55 -10.48 10.84
C GLU A 20 -7.31 -10.93 10.05
N ALA A 21 -6.36 -10.03 9.77
CA ALA A 21 -5.11 -10.41 9.12
C ALA A 21 -4.25 -11.34 10.01
N VAL A 22 -4.23 -11.13 11.32
CA VAL A 22 -3.57 -12.03 12.29
C VAL A 22 -4.21 -13.40 12.27
N LYS A 23 -5.54 -13.50 12.30
CA LYS A 23 -6.29 -14.75 12.18
C LYS A 23 -5.88 -15.56 10.94
N VAL A 24 -5.75 -14.90 9.80
CA VAL A 24 -5.32 -15.51 8.53
C VAL A 24 -3.85 -15.94 8.60
N LEU A 25 -2.96 -15.12 9.15
CA LEU A 25 -1.55 -15.49 9.36
C LEU A 25 -1.39 -16.69 10.27
N ASP A 26 -2.19 -16.79 11.35
CA ASP A 26 -2.16 -17.94 12.26
C ASP A 26 -2.55 -19.23 11.53
N LYS A 27 -3.55 -19.18 10.64
CA LYS A 27 -3.92 -20.32 9.79
C LYS A 27 -2.82 -20.72 8.81
N ILE A 28 -2.14 -19.76 8.20
CA ILE A 28 -0.94 -20.02 7.40
C ILE A 28 0.14 -20.71 8.24
N GLY A 29 0.35 -20.22 9.46
CA GLY A 29 1.31 -20.83 10.40
C GLY A 29 0.98 -22.29 10.71
N GLU A 30 -0.28 -22.59 11.02
CA GLU A 30 -0.78 -23.94 11.26
C GLU A 30 -0.57 -24.85 10.03
N LYS A 31 -0.98 -24.41 8.84
CA LYS A 31 -0.93 -25.20 7.61
C LYS A 31 0.48 -25.49 7.12
N PHE A 32 1.36 -24.49 7.15
CA PHE A 32 2.71 -24.57 6.55
C PHE A 32 3.84 -24.78 7.57
N GLY A 33 3.52 -24.89 8.87
CA GLY A 33 4.50 -25.16 9.92
C GLY A 33 5.38 -23.95 10.25
N HIS A 34 4.84 -22.75 10.18
CA HIS A 34 5.50 -21.53 10.60
C HIS A 34 4.97 -21.04 11.96
N LYS A 35 5.80 -20.30 12.69
CA LYS A 35 5.38 -19.61 13.92
C LYS A 35 5.57 -18.12 13.72
N PHE A 36 4.48 -17.37 13.83
CA PHE A 36 4.49 -15.92 13.87
C PHE A 36 4.39 -15.45 15.32
N GLU A 37 5.35 -14.62 15.76
CA GLU A 37 5.40 -14.02 17.09
C GLU A 37 5.08 -12.54 16.95
N TYR A 38 3.99 -12.11 17.59
CA TYR A 38 3.50 -10.74 17.47
C TYR A 38 3.90 -9.90 18.67
N THR A 39 4.43 -8.71 18.42
CA THR A 39 4.69 -7.70 19.44
C THR A 39 3.93 -6.44 19.12
N GLN A 40 3.04 -6.02 20.02
CA GLN A 40 2.25 -4.82 19.81
C GLN A 40 3.06 -3.56 20.07
N GLY A 41 3.07 -2.63 19.10
CA GLY A 41 3.49 -1.25 19.21
C GLY A 41 2.32 -0.29 18.96
N TYR A 42 2.53 1.01 19.14
CA TYR A 42 1.51 2.05 19.02
C TYR A 42 1.98 3.12 18.05
N LEU A 43 1.14 3.47 17.08
CA LEU A 43 1.42 4.48 16.06
C LEU A 43 0.21 5.38 15.84
N GLY A 44 0.44 6.63 15.46
CA GLY A 44 -0.62 7.57 15.17
C GLY A 44 -1.32 8.11 16.41
N GLY A 45 -2.63 8.22 16.37
CA GLY A 45 -3.46 8.77 17.45
C GLY A 45 -3.42 7.94 18.73
N GLU A 46 -3.42 6.61 18.60
CA GLU A 46 -3.27 5.70 19.75
C GLU A 46 -1.93 5.95 20.49
N SER A 47 -0.85 6.20 19.74
CA SER A 47 0.45 6.55 20.31
C SER A 47 0.44 7.91 20.99
N ILE A 48 -0.27 8.90 20.44
CA ILE A 48 -0.44 10.22 21.04
C ILE A 48 -1.17 10.10 22.37
N ASP A 49 -2.25 9.34 22.42
CA ASP A 49 -3.02 9.13 23.65
C ASP A 49 -2.19 8.45 24.75
N LYS A 50 -1.31 7.53 24.37
CA LYS A 50 -0.51 6.77 25.34
C LYS A 50 0.81 7.44 25.72
N TYR A 51 1.49 8.06 24.76
CA TYR A 51 2.87 8.55 24.94
C TYR A 51 3.03 10.07 24.68
N GLY A 52 1.97 10.76 24.23
CA GLY A 52 2.03 12.19 23.89
C GLY A 52 2.72 12.50 22.57
N VAL A 53 3.11 11.47 21.79
CA VAL A 53 3.79 11.58 20.48
C VAL A 53 3.26 10.52 19.50
N PRO A 54 3.19 10.84 18.20
CA PRO A 54 2.60 9.92 17.21
C PRO A 54 3.48 8.69 16.89
N TYR A 55 4.77 8.73 17.25
CA TYR A 55 5.72 7.62 17.11
C TYR A 55 6.71 7.65 18.27
N SER A 56 6.60 6.71 19.18
CA SER A 56 7.41 6.65 20.41
C SER A 56 8.74 5.91 20.18
N ARG A 57 9.73 6.17 21.07
CA ARG A 57 11.00 5.42 21.08
C ARG A 57 10.79 3.94 21.36
N GLU A 58 9.77 3.58 22.15
CA GLU A 58 9.42 2.20 22.46
C GLU A 58 8.92 1.49 21.21
N THR A 59 7.99 2.11 20.46
CA THR A 59 7.52 1.57 19.18
C THR A 59 8.66 1.44 18.16
N ALA A 60 9.55 2.44 18.08
CA ALA A 60 10.71 2.38 17.19
C ALA A 60 11.63 1.19 17.52
N LYS A 61 11.82 0.88 18.80
CA LYS A 61 12.59 -0.28 19.24
C LYS A 61 11.91 -1.58 18.83
N ILE A 62 10.60 -1.73 19.09
CA ILE A 62 9.80 -2.91 18.68
C ILE A 62 9.93 -3.16 17.17
N CYS A 63 9.77 -2.12 16.35
CA CYS A 63 9.87 -2.21 14.90
C CYS A 63 11.25 -2.69 14.43
N LYS A 64 12.34 -2.19 15.03
CA LYS A 64 13.72 -2.57 14.68
C LYS A 64 14.12 -3.97 15.15
N GLU A 65 13.50 -4.48 16.20
CA GLU A 65 13.73 -5.82 16.74
C GLU A 65 12.84 -6.89 16.08
N SER A 66 11.92 -6.50 15.20
CA SER A 66 11.03 -7.38 14.43
C SER A 66 11.57 -7.65 13.04
N ASP A 67 11.16 -8.77 12.45
CA ASP A 67 11.51 -9.14 11.08
C ASP A 67 10.66 -8.39 10.05
N SER A 68 9.46 -7.93 10.46
CA SER A 68 8.56 -7.15 9.63
C SER A 68 7.49 -6.43 10.47
N ILE A 69 6.74 -5.53 9.83
CA ILE A 69 5.73 -4.70 10.49
C ILE A 69 4.42 -4.78 9.73
N LEU A 70 3.34 -5.10 10.42
CA LEU A 70 1.98 -5.01 9.92
C LEU A 70 1.27 -3.84 10.62
N LEU A 71 0.83 -2.87 9.81
CA LEU A 71 0.13 -1.67 10.25
C LEU A 71 -1.32 -1.69 9.77
N GLY A 72 -2.23 -1.25 10.62
CA GLY A 72 -3.62 -1.02 10.25
C GLY A 72 -3.79 0.33 9.54
N SER A 73 -4.26 1.32 10.27
CA SER A 73 -4.52 2.65 9.74
C SER A 73 -4.19 3.74 10.75
N VAL A 74 -4.00 4.97 10.27
CA VAL A 74 -3.56 6.09 11.11
C VAL A 74 -4.44 7.30 10.85
N GLY A 75 -4.73 8.05 11.93
CA GLY A 75 -5.44 9.32 11.86
C GLY A 75 -6.89 9.27 12.33
N GLY A 76 -7.48 10.45 12.48
CA GLY A 76 -8.88 10.61 12.86
C GLY A 76 -9.17 11.98 13.45
N PRO A 77 -10.44 12.42 13.43
CA PRO A 77 -10.84 13.79 13.80
C PRO A 77 -10.54 14.15 15.26
N LYS A 78 -10.35 13.17 16.13
CA LYS A 78 -9.97 13.38 17.54
C LYS A 78 -8.68 14.19 17.68
N TRP A 79 -7.75 14.05 16.74
CA TRP A 79 -6.42 14.68 16.77
C TRP A 79 -6.24 15.83 15.78
N ASP A 80 -7.32 16.34 15.16
CA ASP A 80 -7.25 17.47 14.22
C ASP A 80 -6.70 18.76 14.85
N ASN A 81 -6.97 18.95 16.14
CA ASN A 81 -6.60 20.14 16.90
C ASN A 81 -5.25 20.02 17.65
N VAL A 82 -4.50 18.94 17.49
CA VAL A 82 -3.14 18.83 18.07
C VAL A 82 -2.16 19.69 17.27
N GLU A 83 -1.02 20.01 17.90
CA GLU A 83 0.06 20.72 17.22
C GLU A 83 0.44 20.01 15.92
N PRO A 84 0.73 20.73 14.81
CA PRO A 84 1.00 20.12 13.50
C PRO A 84 2.05 19.02 13.51
N ASP A 85 3.11 19.17 14.32
CA ASP A 85 4.20 18.18 14.45
C ASP A 85 3.81 16.94 15.27
N LYS A 86 2.67 16.99 15.95
CA LYS A 86 2.14 15.86 16.74
C LYS A 86 0.97 15.15 16.06
N ARG A 87 0.58 15.54 14.87
CA ARG A 87 -0.52 14.86 14.16
C ARG A 87 -0.19 13.40 13.89
N PRO A 88 -1.19 12.49 13.88
CA PRO A 88 -0.99 11.06 13.63
C PRO A 88 -0.17 10.74 12.38
N GLU A 89 -0.38 11.47 11.29
CA GLU A 89 0.29 11.30 9.99
C GLU A 89 1.81 11.56 10.09
N LYS A 90 2.24 12.39 11.04
CA LYS A 90 3.68 12.59 11.31
C LYS A 90 4.34 11.32 11.85
N GLY A 91 3.59 10.49 12.58
CA GLY A 91 4.04 9.18 13.01
C GLY A 91 4.34 8.25 11.83
N LEU A 92 3.46 8.25 10.83
CA LEU A 92 3.64 7.45 9.62
C LEU A 92 4.85 7.90 8.79
N LEU A 93 5.06 9.21 8.64
CA LEU A 93 6.25 9.73 7.98
C LEU A 93 7.54 9.42 8.75
N ALA A 94 7.47 9.50 10.09
CA ALA A 94 8.62 9.23 10.95
C ALA A 94 9.04 7.76 10.91
N ILE A 95 8.11 6.79 10.99
CA ILE A 95 8.43 5.37 10.90
C ILE A 95 9.00 4.99 9.54
N ARG A 96 8.44 5.49 8.43
CA ARG A 96 8.96 5.27 7.07
C ARG A 96 10.41 5.76 6.93
N LYS A 97 10.70 6.93 7.48
CA LYS A 97 12.06 7.49 7.50
C LYS A 97 13.00 6.68 8.39
N ASP A 98 12.57 6.29 9.60
CA ASP A 98 13.39 5.54 10.56
C ASP A 98 13.74 4.14 10.05
N LEU A 99 12.85 3.51 9.29
CA LEU A 99 13.06 2.21 8.64
C LEU A 99 13.81 2.30 7.31
N GLY A 100 13.94 3.50 6.74
CA GLY A 100 14.56 3.70 5.43
C GLY A 100 13.78 3.05 4.28
N VAL A 101 12.45 2.94 4.40
CA VAL A 101 11.59 2.37 3.37
C VAL A 101 11.23 3.42 2.33
N TYR A 102 11.87 3.38 1.18
CA TYR A 102 11.73 4.38 0.12
C TYR A 102 10.88 3.93 -1.07
N THR A 103 10.56 2.64 -1.15
CA THR A 103 9.72 2.07 -2.22
C THR A 103 8.36 1.71 -1.66
N ASN A 104 7.30 2.27 -2.20
CA ASN A 104 5.94 1.86 -1.87
C ASN A 104 5.32 1.12 -3.06
N LEU A 105 4.98 -0.13 -2.85
CA LEU A 105 4.30 -0.99 -3.83
C LEU A 105 2.80 -0.93 -3.57
N ARG A 106 2.03 -0.52 -4.56
CA ARG A 106 0.58 -0.44 -4.52
C ARG A 106 -0.02 -1.20 -5.72
N PRO A 107 -0.30 -2.50 -5.58
CA PRO A 107 -0.97 -3.26 -6.63
C PRO A 107 -2.45 -2.87 -6.69
N ALA A 108 -2.93 -2.52 -7.88
CA ALA A 108 -4.34 -2.34 -8.19
C ALA A 108 -4.82 -3.54 -9.02
N VAL A 109 -5.38 -4.53 -8.33
CA VAL A 109 -5.87 -5.78 -8.93
C VAL A 109 -7.38 -5.83 -8.85
N LEU A 110 -8.04 -5.93 -10.00
CA LEU A 110 -9.48 -6.17 -10.06
C LEU A 110 -9.74 -7.68 -10.13
N PHE A 111 -10.28 -8.23 -9.06
CA PHE A 111 -10.72 -9.61 -9.02
C PHE A 111 -11.88 -9.85 -9.99
N LYS A 112 -11.87 -10.98 -10.71
CA LYS A 112 -12.91 -11.33 -11.70
C LYS A 112 -14.32 -11.28 -11.11
N GLN A 113 -14.44 -11.70 -9.85
CA GLN A 113 -15.69 -11.74 -9.08
C GLN A 113 -16.23 -10.35 -8.71
N LEU A 114 -15.41 -9.30 -8.85
CA LEU A 114 -15.76 -7.92 -8.51
C LEU A 114 -15.88 -7.01 -9.73
N LYS A 115 -15.92 -7.56 -10.95
CA LYS A 115 -16.09 -6.75 -12.18
C LYS A 115 -17.29 -5.81 -12.10
N SER A 116 -18.41 -6.29 -11.56
CA SER A 116 -19.63 -5.50 -11.41
C SER A 116 -19.53 -4.35 -10.38
N ALA A 117 -18.54 -4.39 -9.48
CA ALA A 117 -18.27 -3.32 -8.52
C ALA A 117 -17.38 -2.20 -9.11
N SER A 118 -16.69 -2.45 -10.22
CA SER A 118 -15.90 -1.44 -10.91
C SER A 118 -16.79 -0.40 -11.57
N PRO A 119 -16.43 0.89 -11.53
CA PRO A 119 -17.14 1.95 -12.25
C PRO A 119 -16.86 1.94 -13.76
N LEU A 120 -15.90 1.13 -14.22
CA LEU A 120 -15.54 1.04 -15.62
C LEU A 120 -16.44 0.11 -16.39
N LYS A 121 -16.58 0.38 -17.69
CA LYS A 121 -17.29 -0.52 -18.60
C LYS A 121 -16.53 -1.83 -18.80
N ASP A 122 -17.26 -2.93 -18.99
CA ASP A 122 -16.70 -4.27 -19.21
C ASP A 122 -15.68 -4.33 -20.34
N GLU A 123 -15.91 -3.57 -21.44
CA GLU A 123 -14.99 -3.48 -22.57
C GLU A 123 -13.61 -2.89 -22.22
N ILE A 124 -13.56 -1.99 -21.21
CA ILE A 124 -12.32 -1.40 -20.70
C ILE A 124 -11.61 -2.37 -19.78
N ILE A 125 -12.36 -3.02 -18.89
CA ILE A 125 -11.85 -4.00 -17.91
C ILE A 125 -11.32 -5.25 -18.63
N GLY A 126 -12.05 -5.75 -19.64
CA GLY A 126 -11.73 -6.99 -20.33
C GLY A 126 -11.67 -8.19 -19.39
N GLU A 127 -10.55 -8.92 -19.37
CA GLU A 127 -10.34 -10.09 -18.49
C GLU A 127 -9.94 -9.74 -17.05
N GLY A 128 -9.71 -8.46 -16.74
CA GLY A 128 -9.31 -7.98 -15.43
C GLY A 128 -8.24 -6.90 -15.53
N LEU A 129 -7.85 -6.37 -14.37
CA LEU A 129 -6.80 -5.36 -14.22
C LEU A 129 -5.77 -5.87 -13.21
N ASP A 130 -4.49 -5.68 -13.53
CA ASP A 130 -3.37 -5.93 -12.64
C ASP A 130 -2.26 -4.92 -12.93
N VAL A 131 -2.31 -3.80 -12.24
CA VAL A 131 -1.35 -2.69 -12.36
C VAL A 131 -0.58 -2.56 -11.07
N MET A 132 0.75 -2.57 -11.15
CA MET A 132 1.63 -2.32 -10.01
C MET A 132 2.12 -0.88 -10.03
N ILE A 133 1.75 -0.06 -9.05
CA ILE A 133 2.30 1.28 -8.89
C ILE A 133 3.50 1.20 -7.93
N VAL A 134 4.67 1.60 -8.43
CA VAL A 134 5.92 1.72 -7.69
C VAL A 134 6.15 3.21 -7.43
N ARG A 135 5.78 3.63 -6.21
CA ARG A 135 5.83 5.00 -5.72
C ARG A 135 7.11 5.23 -4.93
N GLU A 136 7.88 6.27 -5.24
CA GLU A 136 8.92 6.77 -4.33
C GLU A 136 8.25 7.31 -3.07
N LEU A 137 8.79 7.02 -1.87
CA LEU A 137 8.06 7.22 -0.62
C LEU A 137 8.69 8.24 0.34
N THR A 138 9.98 8.54 0.23
CA THR A 138 10.75 9.31 1.23
C THR A 138 11.40 10.56 0.69
N GLY A 139 11.11 10.92 -0.54
CA GLY A 139 11.57 12.15 -1.20
C GLY A 139 10.43 13.08 -1.64
N GLY A 140 10.77 14.03 -2.45
CA GLY A 140 9.85 14.94 -3.10
C GLY A 140 9.21 15.97 -2.19
N ILE A 141 8.04 16.45 -2.58
CA ILE A 141 7.36 17.59 -1.95
C ILE A 141 6.93 17.31 -0.50
N TYR A 142 6.69 16.05 -0.13
CA TYR A 142 6.28 15.68 1.22
C TYR A 142 7.41 15.79 2.25
N PHE A 143 8.67 15.76 1.78
CA PHE A 143 9.87 15.82 2.62
C PHE A 143 10.76 17.04 2.35
N GLY A 144 10.42 17.82 1.33
CA GLY A 144 11.16 19.03 0.96
C GLY A 144 11.03 20.16 1.98
N PRO A 145 11.92 21.17 1.91
CA PRO A 145 11.82 22.39 2.71
C PRO A 145 10.49 23.10 2.48
N ARG A 146 9.95 23.70 3.53
CA ARG A 146 8.68 24.40 3.53
C ARG A 146 8.78 25.77 4.18
N GLU A 147 7.97 26.69 3.70
CA GLU A 147 7.77 28.02 4.26
C GLU A 147 6.27 28.31 4.33
N TYR A 148 5.79 28.82 5.45
CA TYR A 148 4.40 29.23 5.61
C TYR A 148 4.29 30.54 6.37
N SER A 149 3.48 31.46 5.84
CA SER A 149 3.03 32.67 6.50
C SER A 149 1.60 32.98 6.04
N ASP A 150 0.95 33.98 6.64
CA ASP A 150 -0.40 34.40 6.21
C ASP A 150 -0.43 34.99 4.79
N GLU A 151 0.74 35.39 4.25
CA GLU A 151 0.84 36.03 2.93
C GLU A 151 1.45 35.10 1.87
N LYS A 152 2.22 34.05 2.28
CA LYS A 152 2.97 33.19 1.36
C LYS A 152 3.17 31.80 1.92
N ALA A 153 2.95 30.79 1.09
CA ALA A 153 3.32 29.42 1.37
C ALA A 153 4.19 28.86 0.23
N VAL A 154 5.20 28.07 0.59
CA VAL A 154 6.10 27.38 -0.35
C VAL A 154 6.34 25.95 0.11
N ASP A 155 6.09 25.00 -0.79
CA ASP A 155 6.55 23.62 -0.67
C ASP A 155 7.59 23.35 -1.77
N THR A 156 8.71 22.74 -1.41
CA THR A 156 9.79 22.45 -2.35
C THR A 156 9.78 20.96 -2.71
N LEU A 157 9.95 20.66 -3.99
CA LEU A 157 10.00 19.30 -4.52
C LEU A 157 11.43 18.93 -4.94
N PRO A 158 12.32 18.50 -4.03
CA PRO A 158 13.67 18.08 -4.37
C PRO A 158 13.73 16.59 -4.69
N TYR A 159 14.55 16.22 -5.67
CA TYR A 159 15.00 14.87 -5.94
C TYR A 159 16.47 14.85 -6.30
N THR A 160 17.22 13.92 -5.72
CA THR A 160 18.58 13.61 -6.12
C THR A 160 18.60 12.44 -7.12
N LYS A 161 19.68 12.35 -7.91
CA LYS A 161 19.88 11.23 -8.83
C LYS A 161 19.86 9.89 -8.10
N GLY A 162 20.48 9.79 -6.90
CA GLY A 162 20.53 8.57 -6.11
C GLY A 162 19.15 8.10 -5.63
N GLU A 163 18.25 9.02 -5.25
CA GLU A 163 16.87 8.71 -4.88
C GLU A 163 16.10 8.13 -6.07
N ILE A 164 16.28 8.70 -7.26
CA ILE A 164 15.64 8.21 -8.47
C ILE A 164 16.20 6.85 -8.88
N GLU A 165 17.52 6.65 -8.82
CA GLU A 165 18.17 5.39 -9.16
C GLU A 165 17.68 4.23 -8.28
N ARG A 166 17.61 4.44 -6.95
CA ARG A 166 17.20 3.37 -6.02
C ARG A 166 15.75 2.91 -6.25
N ILE A 167 14.81 3.84 -6.49
CA ILE A 167 13.42 3.48 -6.74
C ILE A 167 13.25 2.88 -8.14
N ALA A 168 13.95 3.40 -9.16
CA ALA A 168 13.90 2.86 -10.51
C ALA A 168 14.45 1.42 -10.55
N LYS A 169 15.55 1.11 -9.86
CA LYS A 169 16.06 -0.27 -9.74
C LYS A 169 15.00 -1.24 -9.21
N LYS A 170 14.28 -0.85 -8.15
CA LYS A 170 13.17 -1.65 -7.61
C LYS A 170 12.06 -1.86 -8.63
N ALA A 171 11.69 -0.83 -9.38
CA ALA A 171 10.69 -0.95 -10.45
C ALA A 171 11.14 -1.91 -11.56
N PHE A 172 12.40 -1.87 -11.97
CA PHE A 172 12.95 -2.81 -12.95
C PHE A 172 12.97 -4.26 -12.44
N GLU A 173 13.37 -4.47 -11.17
CA GLU A 173 13.35 -5.78 -10.53
C GLU A 173 11.93 -6.36 -10.49
N ILE A 174 10.94 -5.54 -10.16
CA ILE A 174 9.53 -5.93 -10.14
C ILE A 174 9.03 -6.22 -11.55
N ALA A 175 9.31 -5.36 -12.52
CA ALA A 175 8.88 -5.53 -13.91
C ALA A 175 9.40 -6.83 -14.52
N LYS A 176 10.64 -7.25 -14.18
CA LYS A 176 11.20 -8.55 -14.63
C LYS A 176 10.39 -9.75 -14.18
N LEU A 177 9.73 -9.66 -13.02
CA LEU A 177 8.89 -10.72 -12.47
C LEU A 177 7.43 -10.65 -12.98
N ARG A 178 7.10 -9.60 -13.75
CA ARG A 178 5.76 -9.33 -14.29
C ARG A 178 5.80 -9.29 -15.83
N GLY A 179 5.01 -8.41 -16.43
CA GLY A 179 4.90 -8.27 -17.90
C GLY A 179 6.10 -7.60 -18.60
N LYS A 180 7.17 -7.28 -17.84
CA LYS A 180 8.42 -6.65 -18.33
C LYS A 180 8.20 -5.29 -18.99
N LYS A 181 7.22 -4.51 -18.50
CA LYS A 181 6.89 -3.21 -19.03
C LYS A 181 6.80 -2.17 -17.91
N ILE A 182 7.51 -1.05 -18.08
CA ILE A 182 7.46 0.11 -17.18
C ILE A 182 6.91 1.31 -17.93
N THR A 183 5.90 1.96 -17.35
CA THR A 183 5.50 3.32 -17.70
C THR A 183 6.02 4.26 -16.63
N SER A 184 7.08 5.02 -16.94
CA SER A 184 7.61 6.05 -16.05
C SER A 184 6.76 7.30 -16.18
N VAL A 185 6.08 7.68 -15.07
CA VAL A 185 5.14 8.80 -15.04
C VAL A 185 5.79 10.00 -14.37
N ASP A 186 5.73 11.14 -15.06
CA ASP A 186 6.38 12.39 -14.65
C ASP A 186 5.66 13.64 -15.19
N LYS A 187 6.19 14.83 -14.91
CA LYS A 187 5.75 16.11 -15.50
C LYS A 187 6.94 16.80 -16.20
N HIS A 188 7.67 16.06 -17.03
CA HIS A 188 8.92 16.47 -17.67
C HIS A 188 8.82 17.79 -18.47
N ASN A 189 7.65 18.08 -19.04
CA ASN A 189 7.44 19.32 -19.81
C ASN A 189 7.42 20.58 -18.95
N VAL A 190 7.32 20.47 -17.61
CA VAL A 190 7.22 21.61 -16.69
C VAL A 190 8.28 21.59 -15.61
N LEU A 191 8.56 20.41 -14.99
CA LEU A 191 9.37 20.29 -13.79
C LEU A 191 10.81 19.85 -14.09
N ASP A 192 11.80 20.56 -13.52
CA ASP A 192 13.20 20.16 -13.65
C ASP A 192 13.52 18.85 -12.90
N THR A 193 12.84 18.58 -11.79
CA THR A 193 12.93 17.28 -11.09
C THR A 193 12.49 16.14 -11.99
N SER A 194 11.43 16.33 -12.77
CA SER A 194 10.95 15.34 -13.76
C SER A 194 11.92 15.18 -14.95
N LYS A 195 12.66 16.23 -15.32
CA LYS A 195 13.73 16.10 -16.32
C LYS A 195 14.87 15.21 -15.81
N LEU A 196 15.28 15.40 -14.54
CA LEU A 196 16.29 14.56 -13.91
C LEU A 196 15.76 13.12 -13.76
N TRP A 197 14.49 12.96 -13.37
CA TRP A 197 13.82 11.67 -13.25
C TRP A 197 13.91 10.86 -14.55
N ARG A 198 13.39 11.42 -15.62
CA ARG A 198 13.36 10.77 -16.94
C ARG A 198 14.76 10.44 -17.47
N LYS A 199 15.71 11.38 -17.30
CA LYS A 199 17.11 11.15 -17.67
C LYS A 199 17.69 9.94 -16.91
N THR A 200 17.49 9.89 -15.60
CA THR A 200 18.03 8.82 -14.74
C THR A 200 17.40 7.47 -15.07
N VAL A 201 16.07 7.42 -15.26
CA VAL A 201 15.38 6.19 -15.67
C VAL A 201 15.90 5.68 -17.02
N ASN A 202 16.10 6.58 -18.01
CA ASN A 202 16.65 6.20 -19.32
C ASN A 202 18.11 5.72 -19.25
N GLU A 203 18.91 6.28 -18.36
CA GLU A 203 20.28 5.81 -18.14
C GLU A 203 20.27 4.39 -17.57
N LEU A 204 19.44 4.15 -16.57
CA LEU A 204 19.32 2.84 -15.90
C LEU A 204 18.69 1.78 -16.80
N ALA A 205 17.76 2.13 -17.68
CA ALA A 205 17.11 1.22 -18.61
C ALA A 205 18.10 0.44 -19.49
N LYS A 206 19.29 0.99 -19.72
CA LYS A 206 20.36 0.32 -20.52
C LYS A 206 20.86 -0.95 -19.84
N ASP A 207 20.76 -1.04 -18.51
CA ASP A 207 21.16 -2.20 -17.72
C ASP A 207 20.08 -3.29 -17.67
N TYR A 208 18.86 -2.97 -18.19
CA TYR A 208 17.70 -3.87 -18.19
C TYR A 208 17.07 -3.99 -19.59
N PRO A 209 17.83 -4.48 -20.59
CA PRO A 209 17.38 -4.49 -21.99
C PRO A 209 16.15 -5.37 -22.24
N GLU A 210 15.81 -6.27 -21.30
CA GLU A 210 14.61 -7.10 -21.35
C GLU A 210 13.32 -6.41 -20.90
N VAL A 211 13.40 -5.19 -20.34
CA VAL A 211 12.25 -4.42 -19.84
C VAL A 211 11.96 -3.27 -20.79
N GLU A 212 10.77 -3.24 -21.33
CA GLU A 212 10.27 -2.12 -22.14
C GLU A 212 9.98 -0.91 -21.23
N VAL A 213 10.55 0.25 -21.56
CA VAL A 213 10.32 1.51 -20.84
C VAL A 213 9.64 2.51 -21.73
N SER A 214 8.50 3.01 -21.27
CA SER A 214 7.80 4.15 -21.88
C SER A 214 7.68 5.29 -20.87
N HIS A 215 7.45 6.51 -21.36
CA HIS A 215 7.25 7.69 -20.50
C HIS A 215 5.88 8.30 -20.77
N MET A 216 5.21 8.72 -19.72
CA MET A 216 3.91 9.37 -19.80
C MET A 216 3.84 10.57 -18.86
N TYR A 217 3.21 11.66 -19.31
CA TYR A 217 2.91 12.76 -18.40
C TYR A 217 1.83 12.36 -17.41
N VAL A 218 1.92 12.82 -16.19
CA VAL A 218 1.00 12.43 -15.10
C VAL A 218 -0.46 12.72 -15.41
N ASP A 219 -0.74 13.85 -16.03
CA ASP A 219 -2.09 14.23 -16.47
C ASP A 219 -2.66 13.25 -17.53
N ASN A 220 -1.81 12.80 -18.46
CA ASN A 220 -2.20 11.75 -19.41
C ASN A 220 -2.33 10.39 -18.72
N ALA A 221 -1.45 10.06 -17.77
CA ALA A 221 -1.53 8.80 -17.03
C ALA A 221 -2.86 8.68 -16.25
N ALA A 222 -3.32 9.76 -15.61
CA ALA A 222 -4.62 9.83 -14.96
C ALA A 222 -5.76 9.54 -15.94
N MET A 223 -5.76 10.19 -17.11
CA MET A 223 -6.77 9.89 -18.15
C MET A 223 -6.70 8.44 -18.63
N GLN A 224 -5.51 7.89 -18.82
CA GLN A 224 -5.29 6.56 -19.37
C GLN A 224 -5.61 5.45 -18.36
N LEU A 225 -5.48 5.69 -17.06
CA LEU A 225 -5.96 4.77 -16.03
C LEU A 225 -7.47 4.50 -16.16
N ILE A 226 -8.25 5.50 -16.54
CA ILE A 226 -9.70 5.36 -16.78
C ILE A 226 -9.99 4.81 -18.17
N ALA A 227 -9.32 5.35 -19.21
CA ALA A 227 -9.68 5.05 -20.61
C ALA A 227 -9.11 3.73 -21.11
N ASN A 228 -7.91 3.34 -20.68
CA ASN A 228 -7.22 2.12 -21.12
C ASN A 228 -6.24 1.61 -20.05
N PRO A 229 -6.72 1.20 -18.85
CA PRO A 229 -5.85 0.76 -17.74
C PRO A 229 -5.01 -0.48 -18.08
N ARG A 230 -5.48 -1.35 -18.97
CA ARG A 230 -4.78 -2.59 -19.37
C ARG A 230 -3.47 -2.37 -20.13
N GLN A 231 -3.17 -1.14 -20.55
CA GLN A 231 -1.88 -0.83 -21.16
C GLN A 231 -0.73 -0.81 -20.13
N PHE A 232 -1.06 -0.64 -18.83
CA PHE A 232 -0.08 -0.57 -17.77
C PHE A 232 0.23 -1.95 -17.17
N ASP A 233 1.50 -2.19 -16.88
CA ASP A 233 1.99 -3.31 -16.06
C ASP A 233 2.61 -2.75 -14.78
N VAL A 234 3.73 -1.99 -14.89
CA VAL A 234 4.36 -1.29 -13.79
C VAL A 234 4.34 0.21 -14.08
N ILE A 235 3.79 0.99 -13.17
CA ILE A 235 3.88 2.46 -13.18
C ILE A 235 4.96 2.85 -12.17
N LEU A 236 6.02 3.51 -12.66
CA LEU A 236 7.08 4.08 -11.82
C LEU A 236 6.89 5.59 -11.73
N THR A 237 6.80 6.14 -10.51
CA THR A 237 6.54 7.56 -10.34
C THR A 237 7.03 8.13 -9.00
N ASP A 238 7.06 9.44 -8.89
CA ASP A 238 7.44 10.17 -7.68
C ASP A 238 6.41 10.01 -6.54
N ASN A 239 6.71 10.61 -5.40
CA ASN A 239 5.90 10.47 -4.19
C ASN A 239 4.48 11.01 -4.37
N MET A 240 4.34 12.26 -4.79
CA MET A 240 3.04 12.92 -4.89
C MET A 240 2.18 12.34 -6.03
N PHE A 241 2.76 12.14 -7.20
CA PHE A 241 2.04 11.57 -8.34
C PHE A 241 1.64 10.12 -8.05
N GLY A 242 2.52 9.37 -7.40
CA GLY A 242 2.24 7.98 -6.99
C GLY A 242 1.11 7.88 -5.98
N ASP A 243 0.98 8.85 -5.07
CA ASP A 243 -0.13 8.93 -4.13
C ASP A 243 -1.47 9.11 -4.85
N ILE A 244 -1.54 10.12 -5.71
CA ILE A 244 -2.76 10.46 -6.44
C ILE A 244 -3.18 9.34 -7.40
N LEU A 245 -2.23 8.84 -8.22
CA LEU A 245 -2.54 7.81 -9.22
C LEU A 245 -2.90 6.45 -8.59
N SER A 246 -2.35 6.13 -7.42
CA SER A 246 -2.72 4.88 -6.75
C SER A 246 -4.12 4.95 -6.13
N ASP A 247 -4.54 6.10 -5.63
CA ASP A 247 -5.89 6.30 -5.13
C ASP A 247 -6.90 6.30 -6.29
N GLU A 248 -6.56 6.89 -7.43
CA GLU A 248 -7.34 6.77 -8.66
C GLU A 248 -7.45 5.31 -9.13
N ALA A 249 -6.32 4.60 -9.19
CA ALA A 249 -6.30 3.18 -9.57
C ALA A 249 -7.12 2.31 -8.61
N SER A 250 -7.23 2.71 -7.34
CA SER A 250 -8.05 2.02 -6.35
C SER A 250 -9.53 1.95 -6.75
N MET A 251 -10.03 3.06 -7.27
CA MET A 251 -11.43 3.13 -7.69
C MET A 251 -11.74 2.20 -8.87
N LEU A 252 -10.73 1.83 -9.67
CA LEU A 252 -10.89 0.87 -10.77
C LEU A 252 -11.22 -0.54 -10.26
N THR A 253 -10.76 -0.87 -9.05
CA THR A 253 -10.97 -2.18 -8.41
C THR A 253 -12.30 -2.29 -7.65
N GLY A 254 -13.05 -1.20 -7.57
CA GLY A 254 -14.37 -1.12 -6.95
C GLY A 254 -14.36 -0.74 -5.47
N SER A 255 -13.25 -0.80 -4.76
CA SER A 255 -13.15 -0.35 -3.35
C SER A 255 -11.71 -0.16 -2.90
N LEU A 256 -11.49 0.89 -2.09
CA LEU A 256 -10.25 1.11 -1.33
C LEU A 256 -9.92 -0.06 -0.38
N GLY A 257 -10.94 -0.76 0.12
CA GLY A 257 -10.79 -1.93 0.99
C GLY A 257 -10.17 -3.16 0.32
N MET A 258 -9.86 -3.09 -0.99
CA MET A 258 -9.22 -4.14 -1.77
C MET A 258 -7.73 -3.90 -2.05
N LEU A 259 -7.18 -2.76 -1.61
CA LEU A 259 -5.83 -2.33 -1.99
C LEU A 259 -4.81 -2.51 -0.87
N PRO A 260 -3.93 -3.49 -0.99
CA PRO A 260 -2.78 -3.62 -0.10
C PRO A 260 -1.68 -2.64 -0.47
N SER A 261 -0.72 -2.48 0.43
CA SER A 261 0.56 -1.86 0.11
C SER A 261 1.73 -2.47 0.89
N ALA A 262 2.92 -2.33 0.32
CA ALA A 262 4.19 -2.69 0.95
C ALA A 262 5.18 -1.54 0.81
N SER A 263 5.74 -1.10 1.91
CA SER A 263 6.83 -0.11 1.93
C SER A 263 8.14 -0.81 2.22
N LEU A 264 9.07 -0.78 1.26
CA LEU A 264 10.31 -1.53 1.24
C LEU A 264 11.53 -0.59 1.15
N GLY A 265 12.64 -1.02 1.74
CA GLY A 265 13.94 -0.36 1.63
C GLY A 265 15.02 -1.34 1.13
N ASP A 266 16.30 -1.03 1.45
CA ASP A 266 17.42 -1.94 1.19
C ASP A 266 17.56 -3.01 2.28
N GLY A 267 16.92 -2.80 3.45
CA GLY A 267 16.86 -3.74 4.54
C GLY A 267 15.82 -4.85 4.34
N LYS A 268 15.80 -5.81 5.28
CA LYS A 268 14.79 -6.87 5.29
C LYS A 268 13.44 -6.42 5.87
N VAL A 269 13.47 -5.44 6.76
CA VAL A 269 12.28 -4.96 7.45
C VAL A 269 11.46 -4.10 6.51
N GLY A 270 10.24 -4.54 6.21
CA GLY A 270 9.24 -3.80 5.47
C GLY A 270 8.07 -3.37 6.35
N LEU A 271 7.34 -2.35 5.91
CA LEU A 271 6.09 -1.89 6.50
C LEU A 271 4.95 -2.24 5.55
N TYR A 272 3.98 -3.01 6.04
CA TYR A 272 2.85 -3.52 5.25
C TYR A 272 1.55 -2.98 5.84
N GLU A 273 0.78 -2.29 5.02
CA GLU A 273 -0.42 -1.57 5.43
C GLU A 273 -1.43 -1.50 4.28
N PRO A 274 -2.74 -1.44 4.54
CA PRO A 274 -3.70 -1.14 3.49
C PRO A 274 -3.49 0.30 2.98
N SER A 275 -3.90 0.57 1.74
CA SER A 275 -3.76 1.91 1.16
C SER A 275 -4.84 2.90 1.63
N HIS A 276 -5.93 2.40 2.24
CA HIS A 276 -7.02 3.23 2.76
C HIS A 276 -6.70 3.87 4.13
N GLY A 277 -7.47 4.88 4.51
CA GLY A 277 -7.39 5.56 5.80
C GLY A 277 -8.10 4.80 6.93
N SER A 278 -8.27 5.49 8.06
CA SER A 278 -8.79 4.92 9.32
C SER A 278 -10.32 4.83 9.39
N ALA A 279 -11.06 5.43 8.45
CA ALA A 279 -12.52 5.40 8.37
C ALA A 279 -13.22 5.47 9.75
N PRO A 280 -13.02 6.56 10.51
CA PRO A 280 -13.46 6.65 11.90
C PRO A 280 -14.99 6.60 12.06
N ASP A 281 -15.72 6.91 11.01
CA ASP A 281 -17.18 6.88 10.93
C ASP A 281 -17.76 5.46 11.00
N ILE A 282 -17.01 4.46 10.59
CA ILE A 282 -17.44 3.04 10.61
C ILE A 282 -16.67 2.18 11.62
N ALA A 283 -15.72 2.75 12.35
CA ALA A 283 -14.89 2.03 13.32
C ALA A 283 -15.74 1.36 14.42
N GLY A 284 -15.42 0.10 14.72
CA GLY A 284 -16.10 -0.70 15.74
C GLY A 284 -17.49 -1.20 15.34
N GLN A 285 -17.93 -0.97 14.09
CA GLN A 285 -19.23 -1.43 13.61
C GLN A 285 -19.18 -2.80 12.92
N ASN A 286 -18.00 -3.42 12.81
CA ASN A 286 -17.82 -4.72 12.15
C ASN A 286 -18.32 -4.72 10.69
N ILE A 287 -18.10 -3.63 9.96
CA ILE A 287 -18.50 -3.49 8.55
C ILE A 287 -17.34 -3.15 7.61
N ALA A 288 -16.16 -2.84 8.16
CA ALA A 288 -14.95 -2.57 7.39
C ALA A 288 -14.50 -3.81 6.61
N ASN A 289 -13.98 -3.60 5.40
CA ASN A 289 -13.42 -4.66 4.58
C ASN A 289 -11.97 -4.97 5.03
N PRO A 290 -11.65 -6.19 5.52
CA PRO A 290 -10.31 -6.52 5.99
C PRO A 290 -9.38 -7.02 4.86
N ILE A 291 -9.87 -7.18 3.63
CA ILE A 291 -9.14 -7.85 2.53
C ILE A 291 -7.85 -7.10 2.20
N ALA A 292 -7.85 -5.77 2.16
CA ALA A 292 -6.62 -4.99 1.90
C ALA A 292 -5.51 -5.27 2.92
N THR A 293 -5.86 -5.38 4.21
CA THR A 293 -4.88 -5.69 5.28
C THR A 293 -4.41 -7.14 5.20
N ILE A 294 -5.31 -8.08 4.88
CA ILE A 294 -4.97 -9.49 4.66
C ILE A 294 -4.06 -9.64 3.44
N LEU A 295 -4.31 -8.93 2.34
CA LEU A 295 -3.43 -8.89 1.16
C LEU A 295 -2.09 -8.20 1.49
N SER A 296 -2.08 -7.17 2.36
CA SER A 296 -0.81 -6.58 2.84
C SER A 296 0.01 -7.59 3.64
N ALA A 297 -0.64 -8.44 4.45
CA ALA A 297 0.02 -9.56 5.12
C ALA A 297 0.54 -10.61 4.11
N ALA A 298 -0.19 -10.90 3.02
CA ALA A 298 0.31 -11.75 1.93
C ALA A 298 1.56 -11.13 1.25
N MET A 299 1.56 -9.82 1.00
CA MET A 299 2.76 -9.11 0.51
C MET A 299 3.93 -9.22 1.50
N MET A 300 3.68 -9.15 2.81
CA MET A 300 4.69 -9.36 3.84
C MET A 300 5.30 -10.77 3.75
N LEU A 301 4.48 -11.80 3.62
CA LEU A 301 4.97 -13.18 3.44
C LEU A 301 5.84 -13.29 2.20
N ARG A 302 5.43 -12.69 1.09
CA ARG A 302 6.13 -12.74 -0.21
C ARG A 302 7.45 -11.98 -0.19
N TYR A 303 7.44 -10.71 0.24
CA TYR A 303 8.57 -9.80 0.10
C TYR A 303 9.54 -9.80 1.29
N ALA A 304 9.06 -9.93 2.53
CA ALA A 304 9.93 -9.96 3.71
C ALA A 304 10.47 -11.37 3.99
N PHE A 305 9.62 -12.40 3.85
CA PHE A 305 9.93 -13.75 4.30
C PHE A 305 10.23 -14.73 3.16
N ASN A 306 10.05 -14.34 1.90
CA ASN A 306 10.18 -15.22 0.71
C ASN A 306 9.25 -16.45 0.76
N LEU A 307 8.09 -16.30 1.40
CA LEU A 307 7.05 -17.31 1.55
C LEU A 307 5.98 -17.15 0.45
N THR A 308 6.37 -17.39 -0.80
CA THR A 308 5.49 -17.17 -1.97
C THR A 308 4.29 -18.11 -1.96
N LYS A 309 4.47 -19.38 -1.61
CA LYS A 309 3.36 -20.36 -1.57
C LYS A 309 2.31 -20.02 -0.52
N GLU A 310 2.75 -19.49 0.61
CA GLU A 310 1.90 -19.04 1.70
C GLU A 310 1.11 -17.78 1.30
N ALA A 311 1.76 -16.86 0.61
CA ALA A 311 1.10 -15.67 0.05
C ALA A 311 0.06 -16.07 -1.02
N ASP A 312 0.41 -16.95 -1.95
CA ASP A 312 -0.49 -17.47 -2.99
C ASP A 312 -1.71 -18.17 -2.37
N ALA A 313 -1.53 -18.88 -1.23
CA ALA A 313 -2.64 -19.52 -0.52
C ALA A 313 -3.63 -18.50 0.04
N ILE A 314 -3.18 -17.35 0.56
CA ILE A 314 -4.05 -16.26 1.01
C ILE A 314 -4.81 -15.66 -0.17
N GLU A 315 -4.11 -15.32 -1.25
CA GLU A 315 -4.71 -14.71 -2.45
C GLU A 315 -5.78 -15.63 -3.04
N LYS A 316 -5.49 -16.94 -3.13
CA LYS A 316 -6.45 -17.96 -3.58
C LYS A 316 -7.65 -18.09 -2.64
N ALA A 317 -7.46 -18.07 -1.32
CA ALA A 317 -8.55 -18.15 -0.36
C ALA A 317 -9.50 -16.93 -0.50
N ILE A 318 -8.96 -15.74 -0.77
CA ILE A 318 -9.76 -14.54 -1.06
C ILE A 318 -10.58 -14.74 -2.36
N GLU A 319 -9.96 -15.25 -3.44
CA GLU A 319 -10.68 -15.53 -4.69
C GLU A 319 -11.84 -16.51 -4.46
N GLU A 320 -11.63 -17.59 -3.70
CA GLU A 320 -12.66 -18.60 -3.39
C GLU A 320 -13.81 -18.00 -2.56
N VAL A 321 -13.51 -17.15 -1.55
CA VAL A 321 -14.54 -16.44 -0.77
C VAL A 321 -15.39 -15.52 -1.67
N LEU A 322 -14.74 -14.80 -2.57
CA LEU A 322 -15.42 -13.93 -3.51
C LEU A 322 -16.24 -14.73 -4.54
N GLU A 323 -15.77 -15.90 -4.99
CA GLU A 323 -16.50 -16.80 -5.88
C GLU A 323 -17.77 -17.35 -5.21
N ASP A 324 -17.69 -17.70 -3.91
CA ASP A 324 -18.81 -18.15 -3.11
C ASP A 324 -19.84 -17.04 -2.80
N GLY A 325 -19.58 -15.82 -3.26
CA GLY A 325 -20.49 -14.68 -3.20
C GLY A 325 -20.43 -13.87 -1.91
N PHE A 326 -19.45 -14.09 -1.02
CA PHE A 326 -19.30 -13.26 0.19
C PHE A 326 -18.81 -11.85 -0.15
N ARG A 327 -19.42 -10.83 0.45
CA ARG A 327 -19.12 -9.41 0.20
C ARG A 327 -19.25 -8.59 1.49
N THR A 328 -18.26 -7.75 1.76
CA THR A 328 -18.42 -6.65 2.71
C THR A 328 -19.25 -5.53 2.11
N ALA A 329 -19.66 -4.58 2.92
CA ALA A 329 -20.63 -3.53 2.51
C ALA A 329 -20.16 -2.70 1.31
N ASP A 330 -18.85 -2.43 1.22
CA ASP A 330 -18.20 -1.60 0.19
C ASP A 330 -18.13 -2.26 -1.20
N ILE A 331 -18.13 -3.61 -1.25
CA ILE A 331 -18.07 -4.41 -2.49
C ILE A 331 -19.36 -5.22 -2.71
N TYR A 332 -20.42 -4.90 -1.98
CA TYR A 332 -21.69 -5.61 -2.06
C TYR A 332 -22.44 -5.28 -3.37
N THR A 333 -22.97 -6.31 -3.98
CA THR A 333 -23.92 -6.20 -5.09
C THR A 333 -25.12 -7.11 -4.82
N ASP A 334 -26.29 -6.79 -5.39
CA ASP A 334 -27.52 -7.54 -5.16
C ASP A 334 -27.36 -9.03 -5.51
N GLY A 335 -27.90 -9.88 -4.63
CA GLY A 335 -27.82 -11.33 -4.79
C GLY A 335 -26.61 -11.98 -4.13
N MET A 336 -25.66 -11.20 -3.62
CA MET A 336 -24.50 -11.70 -2.88
C MET A 336 -24.79 -11.86 -1.37
N LYS A 337 -23.89 -12.55 -0.66
CA LYS A 337 -23.94 -12.75 0.80
C LYS A 337 -23.22 -11.58 1.48
N LYS A 338 -23.98 -10.66 2.08
CA LYS A 338 -23.38 -9.55 2.82
C LYS A 338 -22.88 -10.01 4.18
N VAL A 339 -21.59 -9.75 4.47
CA VAL A 339 -20.91 -10.14 5.71
C VAL A 339 -20.19 -8.95 6.36
N GLY A 340 -19.90 -9.08 7.65
CA GLY A 340 -19.08 -8.13 8.39
C GLY A 340 -17.58 -8.43 8.32
N THR A 341 -16.79 -7.57 8.97
CA THR A 341 -15.32 -7.65 9.02
C THR A 341 -14.86 -9.01 9.56
N ALA A 342 -15.36 -9.40 10.72
CA ALA A 342 -14.95 -10.64 11.40
C ALA A 342 -15.36 -11.90 10.63
N GLU A 343 -16.53 -11.88 9.99
CA GLU A 343 -17.00 -13.01 9.19
C GLU A 343 -16.18 -13.15 7.92
N MET A 344 -15.87 -12.04 7.22
CA MET A 344 -15.01 -12.06 6.03
C MET A 344 -13.64 -12.66 6.34
N GLY A 345 -12.98 -12.22 7.41
CA GLY A 345 -11.67 -12.78 7.80
C GLY A 345 -11.76 -14.26 8.18
N THR A 346 -12.85 -14.68 8.83
CA THR A 346 -13.09 -16.09 9.18
C THR A 346 -13.29 -16.96 7.93
N GLU A 347 -14.08 -16.49 6.96
CA GLU A 347 -14.32 -17.21 5.71
C GLU A 347 -13.02 -17.36 4.88
N ILE A 348 -12.14 -16.34 4.88
CA ILE A 348 -10.82 -16.43 4.25
C ILE A 348 -9.95 -17.45 4.99
N ALA A 349 -9.86 -17.36 6.33
CA ALA A 349 -9.06 -18.29 7.14
C ALA A 349 -9.49 -19.75 6.98
N ASN A 350 -10.79 -20.02 6.83
CA ASN A 350 -11.33 -21.37 6.64
C ASN A 350 -10.97 -22.02 5.30
N ARG A 351 -10.55 -21.22 4.29
CA ARG A 351 -10.15 -21.71 2.96
C ARG A 351 -8.62 -21.86 2.79
N ILE A 352 -7.87 -21.48 3.82
CA ILE A 352 -6.43 -21.74 3.92
C ILE A 352 -6.18 -23.18 4.37
#